data_c2fdcefff9e6b794634dd24bf6213dfe
#
_entry.id   c2fdcefff9e6b794634dd24bf6213dfe
#
_cell.length_a   1.000
_cell.length_b   1.000
_cell.length_c   1.000
_cell.angle_alpha   90.00
_cell.angle_beta   90.00
_cell.angle_gamma   90.00
#
_symmetry.space_group_name_H-M   'P 1'
#
loop_
_entity.id
_entity.type
_entity.pdbx_description
1 polymer ?
#
loop_
_entity_poly.entity_id
_entity_poly.type
_entity_poly.pdbx_seq_one_letter_code
_entity_poly.pdbx_strand_id
1 'polypeptide(L)'
;MEQFLKLLSENGRAGQSEDLSRLLFYMDGMNRQLDAVRQELQTVRVQLAQAQDTPQKTVLQGMVDGLQNKVRQAQEKLDGLREKIMQCAANAVEGFKRVGVTALDKAVSAMGIHKTLEAVQQNISGSLADARKSIEKIETLGHELRSVGGHLKNAGRAVTGRETQAVDGGQEGRFQAAVLAPMRTVHKMLSTMNNATLAAIGSVERLET
;
A
#
# COMPACT_ATOMS: atom_id res chain seq x y z
N MET A 1 14.52 2.32 23.19
CA MET A 1 14.74 3.26 22.08
C MET A 1 15.19 4.64 22.56
N GLU A 2 14.48 5.32 23.45
CA GLU A 2 14.83 6.66 23.97
C GLU A 2 16.27 6.76 24.47
N GLN A 3 16.73 5.78 25.27
CA GLN A 3 18.10 5.77 25.78
C GLN A 3 19.13 5.68 24.65
N PHE A 4 18.86 4.94 23.58
CA PHE A 4 19.75 4.86 22.41
C PHE A 4 19.82 6.19 21.66
N LEU A 5 18.68 6.83 21.40
CA LEU A 5 18.61 8.15 20.76
C LEU A 5 19.35 9.22 21.59
N LYS A 6 19.18 9.17 22.91
CA LYS A 6 19.89 10.05 23.84
C LYS A 6 21.41 9.85 23.76
N LEU A 7 21.87 8.59 23.79
CA LEU A 7 23.30 8.28 23.67
C LEU A 7 23.88 8.75 22.33
N LEU A 8 23.16 8.57 21.21
CA LEU A 8 23.57 9.12 19.91
C LEU A 8 23.75 10.64 19.98
N SER A 9 22.75 11.35 20.51
CA SER A 9 22.77 12.81 20.61
C SER A 9 23.89 13.32 21.47
N GLU A 10 24.13 12.72 22.66
CA GLU A 10 25.15 13.12 23.62
C GLU A 10 26.59 12.81 23.13
N ASN A 11 26.76 11.91 22.16
CA ASN A 11 28.06 11.51 21.64
C ASN A 11 28.34 12.03 20.21
N GLY A 12 27.75 13.16 19.84
CA GLY A 12 28.04 13.85 18.58
C GLY A 12 27.32 13.24 17.35
N ARG A 13 26.33 12.41 17.58
CA ARG A 13 25.49 11.75 16.54
C ARG A 13 24.05 12.28 16.54
N ALA A 14 23.87 13.57 16.83
CA ALA A 14 22.54 14.20 16.93
C ALA A 14 21.73 14.07 15.60
N GLY A 15 22.40 14.21 14.45
CA GLY A 15 21.77 14.02 13.14
C GLY A 15 21.23 12.62 12.95
N GLN A 16 22.00 11.59 13.32
CA GLN A 16 21.53 10.19 13.25
C GLN A 16 20.36 9.93 14.20
N SER A 17 20.37 10.52 15.40
CA SER A 17 19.26 10.44 16.35
C SER A 17 17.97 11.04 15.77
N GLU A 18 18.07 12.21 15.13
CA GLU A 18 16.94 12.89 14.50
C GLU A 18 16.40 12.09 13.29
N ASP A 19 17.29 11.65 12.40
CA ASP A 19 16.90 10.88 11.21
C ASP A 19 16.24 9.55 11.59
N LEU A 20 16.76 8.86 12.62
CA LEU A 20 16.17 7.61 13.12
C LEU A 20 14.80 7.85 13.77
N SER A 21 14.64 8.94 14.53
CA SER A 21 13.35 9.33 15.11
C SER A 21 12.32 9.64 14.02
N ARG A 22 12.74 10.37 13.01
CA ARG A 22 11.91 10.70 11.83
C ARG A 22 11.51 9.45 11.06
N LEU A 23 12.45 8.51 10.87
CA LEU A 23 12.16 7.22 10.23
C LEU A 23 11.11 6.42 10.98
N LEU A 24 11.22 6.29 12.30
CA LEU A 24 10.22 5.57 13.11
C LEU A 24 8.84 6.21 12.99
N PHE A 25 8.77 7.53 12.97
CA PHE A 25 7.52 8.25 12.74
C PHE A 25 6.93 7.94 11.34
N TYR A 26 7.76 7.89 10.29
CA TYR A 26 7.33 7.49 8.95
C TYR A 26 6.81 6.06 8.92
N MET A 27 7.49 5.13 9.59
CA MET A 27 7.08 3.72 9.64
C MET A 27 5.71 3.55 10.32
N ASP A 28 5.46 4.29 11.42
CA ASP A 28 4.16 4.30 12.08
C ASP A 28 3.05 4.90 11.19
N GLY A 29 3.38 5.92 10.42
CA GLY A 29 2.47 6.50 9.42
C GLY A 29 2.14 5.52 8.30
N MET A 30 3.16 4.84 7.76
CA MET A 30 3.00 3.85 6.71
C MET A 30 2.17 2.64 7.18
N ASN A 31 2.40 2.12 8.38
CA ASN A 31 1.61 1.01 8.94
C ASN A 31 0.13 1.38 9.05
N ARG A 32 -0.21 2.56 9.55
CA ARG A 32 -1.59 3.05 9.60
C ARG A 32 -2.24 3.16 8.21
N GLN A 33 -1.48 3.60 7.21
CA GLN A 33 -1.98 3.68 5.84
C GLN A 33 -2.17 2.29 5.22
N LEU A 34 -1.27 1.32 5.48
CA LEU A 34 -1.43 -0.07 5.03
C LEU A 34 -2.66 -0.71 5.66
N ASP A 35 -2.94 -0.46 6.94
CA ASP A 35 -4.18 -0.93 7.58
C ASP A 35 -5.43 -0.33 6.93
N ALA A 36 -5.42 0.96 6.61
CA ALA A 36 -6.52 1.61 5.90
C ALA A 36 -6.70 1.01 4.49
N VAL A 37 -5.62 0.75 3.75
CA VAL A 37 -5.67 0.05 2.44
C VAL A 37 -6.28 -1.34 2.59
N ARG A 38 -5.91 -2.10 3.62
CA ARG A 38 -6.50 -3.43 3.90
C ARG A 38 -7.99 -3.35 4.15
N GLN A 39 -8.46 -2.34 4.90
CA GLN A 39 -9.89 -2.13 5.16
C GLN A 39 -10.66 -1.83 3.87
N GLU A 40 -10.13 -0.95 3.01
CA GLU A 40 -10.74 -0.65 1.72
C GLU A 40 -10.79 -1.89 0.80
N LEU A 41 -9.71 -2.68 0.74
CA LEU A 41 -9.69 -3.93 -0.02
C LEU A 41 -10.69 -4.96 0.54
N GLN A 42 -10.88 -5.02 1.85
CA GLN A 42 -11.93 -5.85 2.45
C GLN A 42 -13.33 -5.38 2.02
N THR A 43 -13.56 -4.08 1.96
CA THR A 43 -14.82 -3.52 1.44
C THR A 43 -15.04 -3.96 -0.01
N VAL A 44 -14.03 -3.88 -0.86
CA VAL A 44 -14.10 -4.38 -2.26
C VAL A 44 -14.45 -5.87 -2.30
N ARG A 45 -13.81 -6.70 -1.47
CA ARG A 45 -14.12 -8.15 -1.39
C ARG A 45 -15.57 -8.42 -1.04
N VAL A 46 -16.11 -7.70 -0.06
CA VAL A 46 -17.52 -7.83 0.34
C VAL A 46 -18.45 -7.47 -0.81
N GLN A 47 -18.18 -6.39 -1.52
CA GLN A 47 -18.96 -5.97 -2.69
C GLN A 47 -18.88 -7.01 -3.83
N LEU A 48 -17.68 -7.54 -4.09
CA LEU A 48 -17.51 -8.61 -5.08
C LEU A 48 -18.24 -9.90 -4.68
N ALA A 49 -18.25 -10.26 -3.39
CA ALA A 49 -18.96 -11.46 -2.92
C ALA A 49 -20.47 -11.38 -3.15
N GLN A 50 -21.06 -10.18 -3.07
CA GLN A 50 -22.49 -9.94 -3.29
C GLN A 50 -22.88 -9.90 -4.78
N ALA A 51 -21.91 -9.80 -5.70
CA ALA A 51 -22.18 -9.82 -7.14
C ALA A 51 -22.51 -11.21 -7.65
N GLN A 52 -23.25 -11.28 -8.76
CA GLN A 52 -23.50 -12.53 -9.46
C GLN A 52 -22.20 -13.22 -9.87
N ASP A 53 -22.21 -14.56 -9.85
CA ASP A 53 -21.05 -15.34 -10.25
C ASP A 53 -20.82 -15.23 -11.76
N THR A 54 -19.73 -14.59 -12.11
CA THR A 54 -19.28 -14.41 -13.50
C THR A 54 -17.76 -14.68 -13.57
N PRO A 55 -17.24 -15.09 -14.74
CA PRO A 55 -15.79 -15.23 -14.91
C PRO A 55 -15.04 -13.95 -14.57
N GLN A 56 -15.62 -12.78 -14.85
CA GLN A 56 -15.05 -11.47 -14.55
C GLN A 56 -14.94 -11.22 -13.05
N LYS A 57 -15.95 -11.63 -12.25
CA LYS A 57 -15.89 -11.56 -10.78
C LYS A 57 -14.71 -12.35 -10.26
N THR A 58 -14.48 -13.56 -10.73
CA THR A 58 -13.36 -14.42 -10.32
C THR A 58 -12.02 -13.75 -10.61
N VAL A 59 -11.87 -13.14 -11.79
CA VAL A 59 -10.65 -12.38 -12.14
C VAL A 59 -10.43 -11.21 -11.19
N LEU A 60 -11.47 -10.41 -10.91
CA LEU A 60 -11.37 -9.28 -9.99
C LEU A 60 -11.05 -9.72 -8.55
N GLN A 61 -11.66 -10.81 -8.08
CA GLN A 61 -11.33 -11.39 -6.78
C GLN A 61 -9.85 -11.78 -6.70
N GLY A 62 -9.33 -12.47 -7.71
CA GLY A 62 -7.90 -12.82 -7.76
C GLY A 62 -6.97 -11.60 -7.75
N MET A 63 -7.35 -10.51 -8.44
CA MET A 63 -6.58 -9.26 -8.42
C MET A 63 -6.59 -8.61 -7.04
N VAL A 64 -7.73 -8.55 -6.37
CA VAL A 64 -7.87 -7.99 -5.01
C VAL A 64 -7.09 -8.83 -4.00
N ASP A 65 -7.16 -10.15 -4.08
CA ASP A 65 -6.42 -11.06 -3.20
C ASP A 65 -4.89 -10.92 -3.41
N GLY A 66 -4.44 -10.79 -4.65
CA GLY A 66 -3.04 -10.50 -4.98
C GLY A 66 -2.57 -9.17 -4.38
N LEU A 67 -3.40 -8.15 -4.48
CA LEU A 67 -3.12 -6.82 -3.90
C LEU A 67 -3.06 -6.87 -2.36
N GLN A 68 -4.00 -7.55 -1.71
CA GLN A 68 -3.98 -7.76 -0.26
C GLN A 68 -2.71 -8.48 0.21
N ASN A 69 -2.26 -9.49 -0.53
CA ASN A 69 -1.02 -10.20 -0.19
C ASN A 69 0.22 -9.31 -0.27
N LYS A 70 0.34 -8.46 -1.29
CA LYS A 70 1.45 -7.51 -1.41
C LYS A 70 1.44 -6.45 -0.30
N VAL A 71 0.26 -5.92 0.04
CA VAL A 71 0.07 -4.97 1.14
C VAL A 71 0.48 -5.60 2.47
N ARG A 72 0.06 -6.86 2.73
CA ARG A 72 0.47 -7.62 3.93
C ARG A 72 1.98 -7.82 3.97
N GLN A 73 2.62 -8.20 2.86
CA GLN A 73 4.07 -8.37 2.80
C GLN A 73 4.82 -7.06 3.07
N ALA A 74 4.32 -5.92 2.59
CA ALA A 74 4.89 -4.62 2.90
C ALA A 74 4.81 -4.31 4.40
N GLN A 75 3.67 -4.60 5.03
CA GLN A 75 3.47 -4.43 6.47
C GLN A 75 4.40 -5.32 7.30
N GLU A 76 4.48 -6.61 6.97
CA GLU A 76 5.40 -7.57 7.65
C GLU A 76 6.86 -7.11 7.57
N LYS A 77 7.28 -6.54 6.44
CA LYS A 77 8.64 -5.99 6.29
C LYS A 77 8.88 -4.76 7.16
N LEU A 78 7.88 -3.86 7.26
CA LEU A 78 7.99 -2.68 8.13
C LEU A 78 8.05 -3.09 9.61
N ASP A 79 7.21 -4.02 10.02
CA ASP A 79 7.20 -4.53 11.40
C ASP A 79 8.53 -5.22 11.73
N GLY A 80 9.04 -6.08 10.85
CA GLY A 80 10.34 -6.71 11.02
C GLY A 80 11.50 -5.72 11.05
N LEU A 81 11.43 -4.62 10.26
CA LEU A 81 12.43 -3.55 10.33
C LEU A 81 12.37 -2.84 11.67
N ARG A 82 11.17 -2.53 12.17
CA ARG A 82 10.98 -1.90 13.48
C ARG A 82 11.57 -2.76 14.59
N GLU A 83 11.25 -4.05 14.61
CA GLU A 83 11.81 -4.99 15.59
C GLU A 83 13.34 -5.01 15.53
N LYS A 84 13.90 -5.07 14.34
CA LYS A 84 15.36 -5.07 14.15
C LYS A 84 16.01 -3.78 14.65
N ILE A 85 15.41 -2.62 14.37
CA ILE A 85 15.89 -1.32 14.90
C ILE A 85 15.86 -1.34 16.43
N MET A 86 14.78 -1.80 17.05
CA MET A 86 14.65 -1.88 18.49
C MET A 86 15.70 -2.82 19.12
N GLN A 87 15.92 -3.99 18.50
CA GLN A 87 16.91 -4.96 18.94
C GLN A 87 18.33 -4.41 18.84
N CYS A 88 18.68 -3.81 17.70
CA CYS A 88 20.00 -3.19 17.51
C CYS A 88 20.24 -2.06 18.51
N ALA A 89 19.23 -1.23 18.77
CA ALA A 89 19.29 -0.15 19.74
C ALA A 89 19.51 -0.69 21.17
N ALA A 90 18.80 -1.73 21.58
CA ALA A 90 18.98 -2.37 22.89
C ALA A 90 20.39 -2.92 23.07
N ASN A 91 20.89 -3.67 22.08
CA ASN A 91 22.24 -4.23 22.08
C ASN A 91 23.31 -3.13 22.11
N ALA A 92 23.08 -2.01 21.42
CA ALA A 92 24.01 -0.86 21.43
C ALA A 92 24.09 -0.19 22.78
N VAL A 93 22.97 -0.02 23.49
CA VAL A 93 22.93 0.55 24.84
C VAL A 93 23.73 -0.32 25.84
N GLU A 94 23.60 -1.63 25.76
CA GLU A 94 24.40 -2.56 26.56
C GLU A 94 25.89 -2.53 26.16
N GLY A 95 26.16 -2.55 24.87
CA GLY A 95 27.51 -2.51 24.31
C GLY A 95 28.25 -1.22 24.61
N PHE A 96 27.53 -0.09 24.69
CA PHE A 96 28.12 1.23 24.96
C PHE A 96 28.92 1.27 26.28
N LYS A 97 28.45 0.58 27.30
CA LYS A 97 29.18 0.47 28.59
C LYS A 97 30.55 -0.21 28.46
N ARG A 98 30.73 -1.03 27.43
CA ARG A 98 31.97 -1.80 27.22
C ARG A 98 32.89 -1.19 26.18
N VAL A 99 32.39 -0.68 25.07
CA VAL A 99 33.19 -0.25 23.92
C VAL A 99 32.88 1.21 23.47
N GLY A 100 32.07 1.92 24.22
CA GLY A 100 31.77 3.35 23.95
C GLY A 100 31.02 3.55 22.62
N VAL A 101 31.32 4.68 21.94
CA VAL A 101 30.65 5.15 20.71
C VAL A 101 30.66 4.13 19.58
N THR A 102 31.72 3.31 19.49
CA THR A 102 31.81 2.25 18.46
C THR A 102 30.61 1.29 18.48
N ALA A 103 29.98 1.05 19.65
CA ALA A 103 28.78 0.24 19.73
C ALA A 103 27.58 0.90 19.03
N LEU A 104 27.49 2.23 19.11
CA LEU A 104 26.42 3.01 18.49
C LEU A 104 26.55 2.99 16.95
N ASP A 105 27.74 3.25 16.42
CA ASP A 105 28.01 3.26 14.98
C ASP A 105 27.75 1.86 14.35
N LYS A 106 28.23 0.80 15.01
CA LYS A 106 27.96 -0.60 14.57
C LYS A 106 26.47 -0.93 14.57
N ALA A 107 25.71 -0.42 15.54
CA ALA A 107 24.27 -0.70 15.61
C ALA A 107 23.51 -0.05 14.45
N VAL A 108 23.80 1.21 14.14
CA VAL A 108 23.15 1.92 13.02
C VAL A 108 23.42 1.18 11.70
N SER A 109 24.68 0.84 11.41
CA SER A 109 25.05 0.10 10.20
C SER A 109 24.42 -1.32 10.13
N ALA A 110 24.21 -1.97 11.29
CA ALA A 110 23.61 -3.31 11.35
C ALA A 110 22.09 -3.34 11.15
N MET A 111 21.43 -2.19 11.25
CA MET A 111 19.96 -2.13 11.10
C MET A 111 19.49 -2.50 9.69
N GLY A 112 20.30 -2.24 8.64
CA GLY A 112 19.98 -2.55 7.25
C GLY A 112 18.70 -1.87 6.78
N ILE A 113 18.53 -0.61 7.17
CA ILE A 113 17.30 0.17 6.99
C ILE A 113 17.05 0.39 5.50
N HIS A 114 18.07 0.84 4.76
CA HIS A 114 17.98 1.16 3.34
C HIS A 114 17.43 -0.02 2.53
N LYS A 115 18.07 -1.19 2.63
CA LYS A 115 17.66 -2.41 1.91
C LYS A 115 16.22 -2.83 2.22
N THR A 116 15.79 -2.69 3.47
CA THR A 116 14.42 -3.08 3.85
C THR A 116 13.41 -2.08 3.33
N LEU A 117 13.70 -0.77 3.37
CA LEU A 117 12.82 0.24 2.80
C LEU A 117 12.69 0.13 1.29
N GLU A 118 13.76 -0.21 0.55
CA GLU A 118 13.68 -0.51 -0.87
C GLU A 118 12.74 -1.69 -1.16
N ALA A 119 12.83 -2.77 -0.37
CA ALA A 119 11.94 -3.91 -0.52
C ALA A 119 10.48 -3.58 -0.18
N VAL A 120 10.22 -2.67 0.76
CA VAL A 120 8.88 -2.13 1.05
C VAL A 120 8.40 -1.28 -0.12
N GLN A 121 9.25 -0.40 -0.64
CA GLN A 121 8.94 0.47 -1.78
C GLN A 121 8.57 -0.35 -3.03
N GLN A 122 9.31 -1.42 -3.33
CA GLN A 122 8.98 -2.33 -4.44
C GLN A 122 7.60 -2.97 -4.27
N ASN A 123 7.24 -3.41 -3.05
CA ASN A 123 5.91 -3.97 -2.78
C ASN A 123 4.81 -2.92 -2.95
N ILE A 124 5.02 -1.70 -2.46
CA ILE A 124 4.05 -0.59 -2.60
C ILE A 124 3.90 -0.20 -4.06
N SER A 125 5.00 -0.05 -4.80
CA SER A 125 4.98 0.28 -6.23
C SER A 125 4.28 -0.81 -7.05
N GLY A 126 4.57 -2.08 -6.78
CA GLY A 126 3.86 -3.20 -7.39
C GLY A 126 2.36 -3.23 -7.05
N SER A 127 2.00 -2.90 -5.80
CA SER A 127 0.60 -2.78 -5.37
C SER A 127 -0.11 -1.62 -6.06
N LEU A 128 0.57 -0.49 -6.25
CA LEU A 128 0.04 0.66 -6.98
C LEU A 128 -0.28 0.32 -8.45
N ALA A 129 0.62 -0.41 -9.13
CA ALA A 129 0.41 -0.87 -10.49
C ALA A 129 -0.78 -1.85 -10.58
N ASP A 130 -0.91 -2.77 -9.63
CA ASP A 130 -2.03 -3.71 -9.59
C ASP A 130 -3.37 -3.02 -9.28
N ALA A 131 -3.38 -2.04 -8.38
CA ALA A 131 -4.57 -1.24 -8.10
C ALA A 131 -5.05 -0.49 -9.36
N ARG A 132 -4.12 0.10 -10.12
CA ARG A 132 -4.41 0.74 -11.40
C ARG A 132 -5.01 -0.23 -12.41
N LYS A 133 -4.40 -1.40 -12.61
CA LYS A 133 -4.91 -2.44 -13.51
C LYS A 133 -6.31 -2.91 -13.10
N SER A 134 -6.56 -3.04 -11.78
CA SER A 134 -7.87 -3.42 -11.25
C SER A 134 -8.92 -2.37 -11.57
N ILE A 135 -8.60 -1.08 -11.40
CA ILE A 135 -9.49 0.03 -11.76
C ILE A 135 -9.83 -0.01 -13.26
N GLU A 136 -8.81 -0.07 -14.13
CA GLU A 136 -8.97 -0.16 -15.59
C GLU A 136 -9.86 -1.35 -15.99
N LYS A 137 -9.65 -2.50 -15.35
CA LYS A 137 -10.46 -3.71 -15.59
C LYS A 137 -11.92 -3.54 -15.17
N ILE A 138 -12.17 -2.93 -14.00
CA ILE A 138 -13.52 -2.67 -13.50
C ILE A 138 -14.24 -1.66 -14.42
N GLU A 139 -13.56 -0.63 -14.89
CA GLU A 139 -14.09 0.37 -15.81
C GLU A 139 -14.47 -0.26 -17.15
N THR A 140 -13.58 -1.08 -17.73
CA THR A 140 -13.83 -1.82 -18.99
C THR A 140 -15.03 -2.76 -18.86
N LEU A 141 -15.09 -3.57 -17.80
CA LEU A 141 -16.19 -4.49 -17.55
C LEU A 141 -17.53 -3.77 -17.37
N GLY A 142 -17.51 -2.63 -16.68
CA GLY A 142 -18.72 -1.80 -16.53
C GLY A 142 -19.22 -1.26 -17.87
N HIS A 143 -18.31 -0.94 -18.79
CA HIS A 143 -18.68 -0.49 -20.12
C HIS A 143 -19.27 -1.62 -20.98
N GLU A 144 -18.65 -2.80 -20.96
CA GLU A 144 -19.14 -3.98 -21.67
C GLU A 144 -20.54 -4.43 -21.19
N LEU A 145 -20.75 -4.49 -19.87
CA LEU A 145 -22.04 -4.87 -19.28
C LEU A 145 -23.16 -3.87 -19.63
N ARG A 146 -22.86 -2.58 -19.71
CA ARG A 146 -23.82 -1.55 -20.16
C ARG A 146 -24.16 -1.72 -21.64
N SER A 147 -23.17 -1.96 -22.48
CA SER A 147 -23.36 -2.18 -23.90
C SER A 147 -24.27 -3.39 -24.15
N VAL A 148 -23.98 -4.54 -23.50
CA VAL A 148 -24.81 -5.75 -23.61
C VAL A 148 -26.23 -5.52 -23.11
N GLY A 149 -26.41 -4.88 -21.95
CA GLY A 149 -27.72 -4.55 -21.39
C GLY A 149 -28.53 -3.62 -22.31
N GLY A 150 -27.86 -2.65 -22.94
CA GLY A 150 -28.48 -1.76 -23.94
C GLY A 150 -28.92 -2.49 -25.20
N HIS A 151 -28.07 -3.37 -25.72
CA HIS A 151 -28.42 -4.18 -26.89
C HIS A 151 -29.58 -5.16 -26.61
N LEU A 152 -29.61 -5.80 -25.44
CA LEU A 152 -30.71 -6.69 -25.03
C LEU A 152 -32.05 -5.92 -24.91
N LYS A 153 -32.00 -4.71 -24.33
CA LYS A 153 -33.14 -3.82 -24.18
C LYS A 153 -33.66 -3.33 -25.54
N ASN A 154 -32.75 -3.02 -26.44
CA ASN A 154 -33.10 -2.62 -27.81
C ASN A 154 -33.62 -3.81 -28.64
N ALA A 155 -33.10 -5.03 -28.48
CA ALA A 155 -33.66 -6.23 -29.09
C ALA A 155 -35.09 -6.49 -28.60
N GLY A 156 -35.38 -6.38 -27.30
CA GLY A 156 -36.72 -6.48 -26.75
C GLY A 156 -37.68 -5.40 -27.28
N ARG A 157 -37.17 -4.17 -27.52
CA ARG A 157 -37.95 -3.06 -28.12
C ARG A 157 -38.25 -3.33 -29.60
N ALA A 158 -37.24 -3.79 -30.34
CA ALA A 158 -37.44 -4.14 -31.76
C ALA A 158 -38.50 -5.23 -31.95
N VAL A 159 -38.50 -6.27 -31.08
CA VAL A 159 -39.54 -7.34 -31.11
C VAL A 159 -40.93 -6.79 -30.76
N THR A 160 -41.03 -5.75 -29.95
CA THR A 160 -42.32 -5.13 -29.58
C THR A 160 -42.70 -3.93 -30.46
N GLY A 161 -41.97 -3.67 -31.57
CA GLY A 161 -42.25 -2.57 -32.50
C GLY A 161 -41.99 -1.16 -31.94
N ARG A 162 -41.20 -1.05 -30.87
CA ARG A 162 -40.82 0.26 -30.26
C ARG A 162 -39.49 0.73 -30.83
N GLU A 163 -39.34 2.05 -31.00
CA GLU A 163 -38.06 2.65 -31.44
C GLU A 163 -36.90 2.27 -30.52
N THR A 164 -35.76 1.93 -31.12
CA THR A 164 -34.51 1.68 -30.43
C THR A 164 -33.93 3.00 -29.86
N GLN A 165 -33.44 2.99 -28.64
CA GLN A 165 -32.80 4.14 -28.03
C GLN A 165 -31.28 4.00 -28.18
N ALA A 166 -30.59 5.14 -28.39
CA ALA A 166 -29.14 5.18 -28.31
C ALA A 166 -28.69 4.61 -26.93
N VAL A 167 -27.71 3.70 -26.98
CA VAL A 167 -27.11 3.16 -25.76
C VAL A 167 -26.25 4.26 -25.15
N ASP A 168 -26.86 5.06 -24.28
CA ASP A 168 -26.13 6.10 -23.55
C ASP A 168 -25.15 5.44 -22.57
N GLY A 169 -23.86 5.77 -22.69
CA GLY A 169 -22.79 5.34 -21.80
C GLY A 169 -22.87 5.94 -20.39
N GLY A 170 -24.00 6.59 -20.05
CA GLY A 170 -24.20 7.31 -18.81
C GLY A 170 -24.38 6.40 -17.59
N GLN A 171 -23.87 6.88 -16.49
CA GLN A 171 -23.90 6.40 -15.10
C GLN A 171 -23.29 5.00 -14.87
N GLU A 172 -22.16 5.00 -14.15
CA GLU A 172 -21.60 3.79 -13.54
C GLU A 172 -22.70 3.03 -12.82
N GLY A 173 -22.91 1.74 -13.17
CA GLY A 173 -23.86 0.91 -12.45
C GLY A 173 -23.55 0.94 -10.95
N ARG A 174 -24.57 0.88 -10.10
CA ARG A 174 -24.38 0.96 -8.62
C ARG A 174 -23.29 0.01 -8.11
N PHE A 175 -23.18 -1.18 -8.69
CA PHE A 175 -22.14 -2.15 -8.36
C PHE A 175 -20.76 -1.65 -8.78
N GLN A 176 -20.60 -1.13 -9.99
CA GLN A 176 -19.34 -0.60 -10.49
C GLN A 176 -18.85 0.55 -9.60
N ALA A 177 -19.75 1.49 -9.27
CA ALA A 177 -19.44 2.61 -8.37
C ALA A 177 -19.02 2.13 -6.97
N ALA A 178 -19.72 1.13 -6.42
CA ALA A 178 -19.42 0.56 -5.11
C ALA A 178 -18.03 -0.13 -5.02
N VAL A 179 -17.51 -0.64 -6.13
CA VAL A 179 -16.18 -1.26 -6.21
C VAL A 179 -15.10 -0.25 -6.60
N LEU A 180 -15.40 0.66 -7.54
CA LEU A 180 -14.44 1.66 -8.01
C LEU A 180 -14.05 2.69 -6.95
N ALA A 181 -15.00 3.17 -6.15
CA ALA A 181 -14.72 4.19 -5.15
C ALA A 181 -13.64 3.73 -4.14
N PRO A 182 -13.79 2.57 -3.46
CA PRO A 182 -12.73 2.08 -2.57
C PRO A 182 -11.43 1.73 -3.31
N MET A 183 -11.48 1.21 -4.56
CA MET A 183 -10.27 0.94 -5.32
C MET A 183 -9.50 2.21 -5.71
N ARG A 184 -10.18 3.30 -6.05
CA ARG A 184 -9.56 4.61 -6.28
C ARG A 184 -8.95 5.18 -4.99
N THR A 185 -9.61 4.97 -3.85
CA THR A 185 -9.06 5.31 -2.52
C THR A 185 -7.78 4.53 -2.23
N VAL A 186 -7.78 3.22 -2.45
CA VAL A 186 -6.58 2.36 -2.34
C VAL A 186 -5.44 2.88 -3.22
N HIS A 187 -5.72 3.17 -4.50
CA HIS A 187 -4.72 3.71 -5.41
C HIS A 187 -4.12 5.03 -4.91
N LYS A 188 -4.96 5.96 -4.43
CA LYS A 188 -4.51 7.24 -3.87
C LYS A 188 -3.63 7.05 -2.63
N MET A 189 -4.03 6.18 -1.70
CA MET A 189 -3.24 5.86 -0.51
C MET A 189 -1.88 5.26 -0.88
N LEU A 190 -1.85 4.26 -1.76
CA LEU A 190 -0.62 3.64 -2.23
C LEU A 190 0.31 4.62 -2.94
N SER A 191 -0.23 5.56 -3.73
CA SER A 191 0.55 6.62 -4.38
C SER A 191 1.21 7.55 -3.35
N THR A 192 0.46 7.97 -2.33
CA THR A 192 1.00 8.79 -1.23
C THR A 192 2.11 8.04 -0.48
N MET A 193 1.88 6.76 -0.18
CA MET A 193 2.87 5.91 0.50
C MET A 193 4.12 5.69 -0.34
N ASN A 194 3.98 5.47 -1.65
CA ASN A 194 5.13 5.32 -2.55
C ASN A 194 6.05 6.55 -2.49
N ASN A 195 5.48 7.74 -2.55
CA ASN A 195 6.24 8.99 -2.45
C ASN A 195 6.89 9.17 -1.06
N ALA A 196 6.16 8.84 0.02
CA ALA A 196 6.68 8.91 1.38
C ALA A 196 7.84 7.92 1.59
N THR A 197 7.74 6.70 1.04
CA THR A 197 8.80 5.69 1.14
C THR A 197 10.05 6.12 0.39
N LEU A 198 9.92 6.69 -0.81
CA LEU A 198 11.05 7.24 -1.58
C LEU A 198 11.75 8.38 -0.80
N ALA A 199 10.99 9.27 -0.17
CA ALA A 199 11.55 10.33 0.67
C ALA A 199 12.27 9.76 1.90
N ALA A 200 11.74 8.71 2.52
CA ALA A 200 12.37 8.02 3.66
C ALA A 200 13.69 7.35 3.23
N ILE A 201 13.75 6.69 2.08
CA ILE A 201 14.98 6.10 1.53
C ILE A 201 16.08 7.16 1.37
N GLY A 202 15.77 8.30 0.75
CA GLY A 202 16.73 9.40 0.58
C GLY A 202 17.21 10.03 1.91
N SER A 203 16.41 9.92 2.98
CA SER A 203 16.84 10.36 4.32
C SER A 203 17.78 9.35 4.98
N VAL A 204 17.59 8.07 4.72
CA VAL A 204 18.36 6.97 5.31
C VAL A 204 19.77 6.85 4.70
N GLU A 205 19.95 7.22 3.43
CA GLU A 205 21.30 7.27 2.83
C GLU A 205 22.29 8.09 3.64
N ARG A 206 21.82 9.15 4.31
CA ARG A 206 22.64 9.99 5.22
C ARG A 206 22.88 9.36 6.59
N LEU A 207 22.06 8.39 6.96
CA LEU A 207 22.11 7.71 8.26
C LEU A 207 23.16 6.59 8.27
N GLU A 208 23.38 5.94 7.12
CA GLU A 208 24.29 4.81 6.94
C GLU A 208 25.71 5.23 6.46
N THR A 209 25.90 6.51 6.08
CA THR A 209 27.21 7.12 5.76
C THR A 209 27.81 7.82 6.97
#